data_ddecb5d7104440794959d7081db37c7e
#
_entry.id   ddecb5d7104440794959d7081db37c7e
#
_cell.length_a   1.000
_cell.length_b   1.000
_cell.length_c   1.000
_cell.angle_alpha   90.00
_cell.angle_beta   90.00
_cell.angle_gamma   90.00
#
_symmetry.space_group_name_H-M   'P 1'
#
loop_
_entity.id
_entity.type
_entity.pdbx_description
1 polymer ?
#
loop_
_entity_poly.entity_id
_entity_poly.type
_entity_poly.pdbx_seq_one_letter_code
_entity_poly.pdbx_strand_id
1 'polypeptide(L)'
;MTWTEQRPVATGYDPQEIETRWQRQWADDRLYEADETSDRPPFYALHMFPYPSGDLHMGHAEAFSLADAVARYARLRGHEVMNPIGWDSFGLNAENAAIRRGIDPQEWTYRNIETQAATMRRLGFAWDWSRRLHTSDPAYYRWTQWLFLQLYKAGWAYRKDASVNWCPNDQTVLANEQVKDGRCEYCDAEVTKKALTQWFLQITAFAQRLLDDMSQLEPTWPARVLTLQRNWIGRSEGAEATFRIEEAAEDVVVYTTRPDTLFGATFFVVAPEHPRARAWAELGGV
;
A
#
# COMPACT_ATOMS: atom_id res chain seq x y z
N MET A 1 -40.33 -0.81 14.53
CA MET A 1 -40.65 0.31 13.65
C MET A 1 -40.08 0.00 12.28
N THR A 2 -40.93 -0.41 11.36
CA THR A 2 -40.52 -0.76 9.99
C THR A 2 -40.45 0.50 9.16
N TRP A 3 -39.26 0.79 8.61
CA TRP A 3 -38.96 1.97 7.78
C TRP A 3 -39.55 1.89 6.36
N THR A 4 -40.78 1.50 6.20
CA THR A 4 -41.44 1.29 4.88
C THR A 4 -42.57 2.26 4.60
N GLU A 5 -42.82 3.29 5.40
CA GLU A 5 -43.73 4.35 4.99
C GLU A 5 -42.95 5.42 4.20
N GLN A 6 -42.95 5.25 2.87
CA GLN A 6 -42.55 6.29 1.94
C GLN A 6 -43.46 7.51 2.16
N ARG A 7 -42.92 8.58 2.73
CA ARG A 7 -43.60 9.89 2.69
C ARG A 7 -43.83 10.24 1.22
N PRO A 8 -45.04 10.66 0.82
CA PRO A 8 -45.23 11.17 -0.53
C PRO A 8 -44.26 12.35 -0.75
N VAL A 9 -43.34 12.17 -1.70
CA VAL A 9 -42.47 13.27 -2.15
C VAL A 9 -43.35 14.34 -2.74
N ALA A 10 -43.15 15.58 -2.31
CA ALA A 10 -43.88 16.71 -2.85
C ALA A 10 -43.75 16.72 -4.38
N THR A 11 -44.88 16.93 -5.06
CA THR A 11 -44.97 16.92 -6.53
C THR A 11 -43.92 17.85 -7.14
N GLY A 12 -42.85 17.27 -7.75
CA GLY A 12 -41.89 18.02 -8.55
C GLY A 12 -40.43 17.59 -8.53
N TYR A 13 -39.95 16.85 -7.52
CA TYR A 13 -38.56 16.41 -7.47
C TYR A 13 -38.48 14.90 -7.23
N ASP A 14 -38.11 14.14 -8.28
CA ASP A 14 -37.75 12.73 -8.18
C ASP A 14 -36.24 12.56 -8.36
N PRO A 15 -35.49 12.31 -7.27
CA PRO A 15 -34.04 12.19 -7.36
C PRO A 15 -33.61 11.04 -8.30
N GLN A 16 -34.33 9.90 -8.32
CA GLN A 16 -33.94 8.77 -9.15
C GLN A 16 -34.07 9.08 -10.65
N GLU A 17 -35.14 9.76 -11.05
CA GLU A 17 -35.33 10.19 -12.44
C GLU A 17 -34.29 11.27 -12.83
N ILE A 18 -34.13 12.29 -11.97
CA ILE A 18 -33.28 13.44 -12.26
C ILE A 18 -31.82 13.04 -12.30
N GLU A 19 -31.35 12.29 -11.30
CA GLU A 19 -29.95 11.83 -11.22
C GLU A 19 -29.61 10.94 -12.41
N THR A 20 -30.45 9.96 -12.73
CA THR A 20 -30.23 9.04 -13.87
C THR A 20 -30.19 9.81 -15.18
N ARG A 21 -31.05 10.80 -15.39
CA ARG A 21 -31.07 11.63 -16.58
C ARG A 21 -29.77 12.41 -16.73
N TRP A 22 -29.30 13.08 -15.65
CA TRP A 22 -28.09 13.88 -15.72
C TRP A 22 -26.84 13.04 -15.84
N GLN A 23 -26.74 11.90 -15.17
CA GLN A 23 -25.60 11.00 -15.30
C GLN A 23 -25.50 10.48 -16.75
N ARG A 24 -26.62 10.17 -17.38
CA ARG A 24 -26.64 9.79 -18.81
C ARG A 24 -26.19 10.97 -19.71
N GLN A 25 -26.71 12.16 -19.48
CA GLN A 25 -26.30 13.35 -20.24
C GLN A 25 -24.80 13.61 -20.11
N TRP A 26 -24.22 13.54 -18.91
CA TRP A 26 -22.79 13.72 -18.71
C TRP A 26 -21.93 12.67 -19.41
N ALA A 27 -22.43 11.43 -19.49
CA ALA A 27 -21.76 10.36 -20.23
C ALA A 27 -21.83 10.59 -21.75
N ASP A 28 -23.00 10.98 -22.28
CA ASP A 28 -23.20 11.26 -23.72
C ASP A 28 -22.37 12.46 -24.17
N ASP A 29 -22.28 13.51 -23.34
CA ASP A 29 -21.47 14.71 -23.57
C ASP A 29 -19.96 14.47 -23.31
N ARG A 30 -19.55 13.29 -22.82
CA ARG A 30 -18.18 12.98 -22.39
C ARG A 30 -17.60 14.03 -21.44
N LEU A 31 -18.45 14.56 -20.56
CA LEU A 31 -18.15 15.75 -19.75
C LEU A 31 -16.88 15.60 -18.91
N TYR A 32 -16.54 14.40 -18.47
CA TYR A 32 -15.41 14.13 -17.57
C TYR A 32 -14.24 13.42 -18.27
N GLU A 33 -14.31 13.20 -19.56
CA GLU A 33 -13.16 12.71 -20.34
C GLU A 33 -12.12 13.82 -20.48
N ALA A 34 -10.86 13.52 -20.20
CA ALA A 34 -9.77 14.48 -20.29
C ALA A 34 -9.32 14.65 -21.74
N ASP A 35 -9.23 15.88 -22.22
CA ASP A 35 -8.71 16.24 -23.54
C ASP A 35 -7.20 16.52 -23.44
N GLU A 36 -6.39 15.61 -24.00
CA GLU A 36 -4.92 15.74 -24.03
C GLU A 36 -4.44 16.88 -24.94
N THR A 37 -5.31 17.42 -25.79
CA THR A 37 -4.99 18.53 -26.70
C THR A 37 -5.41 19.89 -26.16
N SER A 38 -5.99 19.93 -24.97
CA SER A 38 -6.49 21.16 -24.34
C SER A 38 -5.36 22.09 -23.92
N ASP A 39 -5.52 23.39 -24.21
CA ASP A 39 -4.60 24.44 -23.74
C ASP A 39 -4.86 24.88 -22.28
N ARG A 40 -5.86 24.30 -21.61
CA ARG A 40 -6.15 24.59 -20.20
C ARG A 40 -5.06 24.07 -19.27
N PRO A 41 -4.78 24.72 -18.15
CA PRO A 41 -3.84 24.18 -17.14
C PRO A 41 -4.23 22.77 -16.73
N PRO A 42 -3.32 21.77 -16.82
CA PRO A 42 -3.66 20.39 -16.46
C PRO A 42 -3.82 20.24 -14.94
N PHE A 43 -4.74 19.37 -14.54
CA PHE A 43 -4.92 18.96 -13.17
C PHE A 43 -5.14 17.44 -13.09
N TYR A 44 -4.25 16.74 -12.40
CA TYR A 44 -4.37 15.30 -12.20
C TYR A 44 -4.97 15.02 -10.81
N ALA A 45 -6.19 14.47 -10.78
CA ALA A 45 -6.85 14.05 -9.55
C ALA A 45 -6.49 12.59 -9.27
N LEU A 46 -5.65 12.37 -8.25
CA LEU A 46 -5.19 11.05 -7.85
C LEU A 46 -6.07 10.48 -6.74
N HIS A 47 -6.58 9.27 -6.98
CA HIS A 47 -7.35 8.50 -6.01
C HIS A 47 -6.64 7.20 -5.63
N MET A 48 -7.00 6.64 -4.47
CA MET A 48 -6.70 5.25 -4.19
C MET A 48 -7.69 4.34 -4.92
N PHE A 49 -7.19 3.29 -5.54
CA PHE A 49 -8.02 2.29 -6.18
C PHE A 49 -8.58 1.32 -5.13
N PRO A 50 -9.88 0.97 -5.19
CA PRO A 50 -10.45 -0.03 -4.29
C PRO A 50 -9.96 -1.43 -4.65
N TYR A 51 -9.96 -2.32 -3.66
CA TYR A 51 -9.81 -3.75 -3.88
C TYR A 51 -11.15 -4.35 -4.33
N PRO A 52 -11.19 -5.18 -5.38
CA PRO A 52 -12.42 -5.84 -5.83
C PRO A 52 -12.71 -7.14 -5.06
N SER A 53 -12.54 -7.14 -3.75
CA SER A 53 -12.79 -8.30 -2.88
C SER A 53 -14.25 -8.44 -2.42
N GLY A 54 -15.07 -7.43 -2.64
CA GLY A 54 -16.50 -7.34 -2.31
C GLY A 54 -17.07 -6.00 -2.75
N ASP A 55 -18.24 -5.63 -2.22
CA ASP A 55 -18.89 -4.36 -2.52
C ASP A 55 -18.19 -3.15 -1.87
N LEU A 56 -18.52 -1.97 -2.38
CA LEU A 56 -18.13 -0.71 -1.76
C LEU A 56 -18.86 -0.51 -0.42
N HIS A 57 -18.23 0.20 0.49
CA HIS A 57 -18.80 0.60 1.76
C HIS A 57 -18.70 2.13 1.96
N MET A 58 -19.30 2.65 3.02
CA MET A 58 -19.35 4.10 3.29
C MET A 58 -17.98 4.76 3.34
N GLY A 59 -16.93 4.07 3.80
CA GLY A 59 -15.57 4.60 3.77
C GLY A 59 -15.05 4.89 2.35
N HIS A 60 -15.41 4.07 1.37
CA HIS A 60 -15.13 4.37 -0.04
C HIS A 60 -15.93 5.59 -0.52
N ALA A 61 -17.22 5.67 -0.16
CA ALA A 61 -18.05 6.81 -0.55
C ALA A 61 -17.48 8.13 0.01
N GLU A 62 -17.04 8.15 1.27
CA GLU A 62 -16.39 9.31 1.89
C GLU A 62 -15.12 9.72 1.15
N ALA A 63 -14.16 8.79 1.00
CA ALA A 63 -12.88 9.07 0.37
C ALA A 63 -13.03 9.57 -1.08
N PHE A 64 -13.91 8.91 -1.86
CA PHE A 64 -14.12 9.28 -3.25
C PHE A 64 -14.89 10.60 -3.39
N SER A 65 -15.86 10.90 -2.51
CA SER A 65 -16.60 12.16 -2.55
C SER A 65 -15.71 13.37 -2.28
N LEU A 66 -14.76 13.25 -1.34
CA LEU A 66 -13.80 14.33 -1.07
C LEU A 66 -12.92 14.62 -2.28
N ALA A 67 -12.40 13.59 -2.91
CA ALA A 67 -11.56 13.74 -4.09
C ALA A 67 -12.36 14.20 -5.33
N ASP A 68 -13.61 13.72 -5.49
CA ASP A 68 -14.53 14.18 -6.54
C ASP A 68 -14.86 15.68 -6.42
N ALA A 69 -15.06 16.15 -5.19
CA ALA A 69 -15.28 17.60 -4.94
C ALA A 69 -14.08 18.44 -5.41
N VAL A 70 -12.85 17.97 -5.14
CA VAL A 70 -11.62 18.65 -5.59
C VAL A 70 -11.52 18.63 -7.12
N ALA A 71 -11.78 17.50 -7.77
CA ALA A 71 -11.76 17.38 -9.22
C ALA A 71 -12.77 18.30 -9.90
N ARG A 72 -14.02 18.34 -9.40
CA ARG A 72 -15.07 19.26 -9.89
C ARG A 72 -14.70 20.72 -9.67
N TYR A 73 -14.15 21.06 -8.51
CA TYR A 73 -13.70 22.41 -8.23
C TYR A 73 -12.59 22.84 -9.19
N ALA A 74 -11.58 22.01 -9.42
CA ALA A 74 -10.52 22.30 -10.39
C ALA A 74 -11.09 22.55 -11.79
N ARG A 75 -12.05 21.71 -12.23
CA ARG A 75 -12.73 21.90 -13.53
C ARG A 75 -13.47 23.21 -13.60
N LEU A 76 -14.22 23.58 -12.55
CA LEU A 76 -14.92 24.88 -12.47
C LEU A 76 -13.96 26.09 -12.48
N ARG A 77 -12.72 25.87 -12.03
CA ARG A 77 -11.65 26.88 -12.08
C ARG A 77 -10.95 26.96 -13.44
N GLY A 78 -11.40 26.20 -14.43
CA GLY A 78 -10.89 26.23 -15.79
C GLY A 78 -9.70 25.29 -16.06
N HIS A 79 -9.43 24.34 -15.18
CA HIS A 79 -8.42 23.32 -15.44
C HIS A 79 -8.94 22.23 -16.38
N GLU A 80 -8.04 21.64 -17.14
CA GLU A 80 -8.27 20.34 -17.79
C GLU A 80 -7.97 19.24 -16.78
N VAL A 81 -9.03 18.52 -16.38
CA VAL A 81 -8.94 17.57 -15.27
C VAL A 81 -8.90 16.14 -15.78
N MET A 82 -7.79 15.45 -15.49
CA MET A 82 -7.68 14.00 -15.62
C MET A 82 -8.02 13.35 -14.28
N ASN A 83 -9.12 12.63 -14.22
CA ASN A 83 -9.64 11.98 -13.01
C ASN A 83 -9.95 10.50 -13.29
N PRO A 84 -8.92 9.64 -13.47
CA PRO A 84 -9.11 8.23 -13.79
C PRO A 84 -9.56 7.44 -12.59
N ILE A 85 -10.22 6.32 -12.81
CA ILE A 85 -10.54 5.31 -11.80
C ILE A 85 -9.98 3.95 -12.19
N GLY A 86 -9.61 3.16 -11.21
CA GLY A 86 -9.12 1.81 -11.42
C GLY A 86 -9.43 0.89 -10.25
N TRP A 87 -8.96 -0.35 -10.36
CA TRP A 87 -9.05 -1.35 -9.30
C TRP A 87 -7.69 -1.97 -9.05
N ASP A 88 -7.30 -2.05 -7.78
CA ASP A 88 -6.16 -2.83 -7.34
C ASP A 88 -6.58 -4.29 -7.25
N SER A 89 -6.45 -4.99 -8.37
CA SER A 89 -7.12 -6.26 -8.64
C SER A 89 -6.25 -7.50 -8.42
N PHE A 90 -4.96 -7.33 -8.08
CA PHE A 90 -4.13 -8.42 -7.57
C PHE A 90 -4.24 -8.54 -6.05
N GLY A 91 -3.84 -9.70 -5.52
CA GLY A 91 -3.57 -9.90 -4.11
C GLY A 91 -4.50 -10.87 -3.39
N LEU A 92 -4.09 -11.22 -2.16
CA LEU A 92 -4.69 -12.27 -1.34
C LEU A 92 -6.14 -11.98 -0.94
N ASN A 93 -6.55 -10.74 -0.82
CA ASN A 93 -7.91 -10.39 -0.40
C ASN A 93 -8.96 -10.92 -1.37
N ALA A 94 -8.78 -10.68 -2.67
CA ALA A 94 -9.68 -11.17 -3.71
C ALA A 94 -9.55 -12.68 -3.88
N GLU A 95 -8.32 -13.20 -3.87
CA GLU A 95 -8.01 -14.62 -4.02
C GLU A 95 -8.61 -15.47 -2.90
N ASN A 96 -8.38 -15.10 -1.63
CA ASN A 96 -8.96 -15.79 -0.48
C ASN A 96 -10.50 -15.68 -0.44
N ALA A 97 -11.06 -14.55 -0.89
CA ALA A 97 -12.50 -14.39 -1.00
C ALA A 97 -13.09 -15.34 -2.04
N ALA A 98 -12.42 -15.54 -3.16
CA ALA A 98 -12.82 -16.46 -4.22
C ALA A 98 -12.70 -17.93 -3.77
N ILE A 99 -11.57 -18.29 -3.15
CA ILE A 99 -11.32 -19.65 -2.62
C ILE A 99 -12.41 -20.05 -1.62
N ARG A 100 -12.74 -19.18 -0.65
CA ARG A 100 -13.81 -19.46 0.33
C ARG A 100 -15.19 -19.69 -0.29
N ARG A 101 -15.41 -19.19 -1.51
CA ARG A 101 -16.68 -19.32 -2.25
C ARG A 101 -16.64 -20.42 -3.30
N GLY A 102 -15.50 -21.06 -3.52
CA GLY A 102 -15.33 -22.07 -4.57
C GLY A 102 -15.48 -21.50 -5.99
N ILE A 103 -15.09 -20.24 -6.20
CA ILE A 103 -15.20 -19.52 -7.48
C ILE A 103 -13.79 -19.23 -7.99
N ASP A 104 -13.61 -19.19 -9.31
CA ASP A 104 -12.36 -18.76 -9.92
C ASP A 104 -12.01 -17.31 -9.50
N PRO A 105 -10.79 -17.03 -9.04
CA PRO A 105 -10.39 -15.67 -8.59
C PRO A 105 -10.54 -14.60 -9.66
N GLN A 106 -10.29 -14.90 -10.93
CA GLN A 106 -10.48 -13.94 -12.01
C GLN A 106 -11.96 -13.62 -12.20
N GLU A 107 -12.82 -14.64 -12.26
CA GLU A 107 -14.27 -14.44 -12.39
C GLU A 107 -14.81 -13.63 -11.21
N TRP A 108 -14.44 -13.98 -9.98
CA TRP A 108 -14.85 -13.24 -8.78
C TRP A 108 -14.42 -11.78 -8.83
N THR A 109 -13.15 -11.53 -9.17
CA THR A 109 -12.56 -10.20 -9.22
C THR A 109 -13.28 -9.30 -10.23
N TYR A 110 -13.42 -9.75 -11.47
CA TYR A 110 -14.05 -8.93 -12.51
C TYR A 110 -15.54 -8.72 -12.29
N ARG A 111 -16.24 -9.69 -11.73
CA ARG A 111 -17.64 -9.51 -11.32
C ARG A 111 -17.80 -8.43 -10.25
N ASN A 112 -16.94 -8.41 -9.24
CA ASN A 112 -16.95 -7.36 -8.23
C ASN A 112 -16.59 -5.99 -8.81
N ILE A 113 -15.65 -5.92 -9.73
CA ILE A 113 -15.30 -4.68 -10.43
C ILE A 113 -16.54 -4.09 -11.13
N GLU A 114 -17.32 -4.90 -11.84
CA GLU A 114 -18.54 -4.41 -12.50
C GLU A 114 -19.60 -3.96 -11.49
N THR A 115 -19.79 -4.69 -10.40
CA THR A 115 -20.70 -4.31 -9.32
C THR A 115 -20.29 -2.98 -8.69
N GLN A 116 -19.01 -2.83 -8.36
CA GLN A 116 -18.48 -1.57 -7.80
C GLN A 116 -18.59 -0.41 -8.80
N ALA A 117 -18.26 -0.65 -10.09
CA ALA A 117 -18.41 0.35 -11.14
C ALA A 117 -19.86 0.84 -11.29
N ALA A 118 -20.83 -0.07 -11.22
CA ALA A 118 -22.23 0.30 -11.26
C ALA A 118 -22.64 1.17 -10.05
N THR A 119 -22.17 0.83 -8.85
CA THR A 119 -22.38 1.62 -7.63
C THR A 119 -21.75 3.01 -7.75
N MET A 120 -20.52 3.09 -8.25
CA MET A 120 -19.79 4.35 -8.46
C MET A 120 -20.50 5.26 -9.47
N ARG A 121 -21.05 4.68 -10.56
CA ARG A 121 -21.85 5.46 -11.54
C ARG A 121 -23.11 6.03 -10.90
N ARG A 122 -23.77 5.25 -10.04
CA ARG A 122 -24.97 5.74 -9.32
C ARG A 122 -24.67 6.88 -8.36
N LEU A 123 -23.45 6.91 -7.78
CA LEU A 123 -22.98 8.03 -6.95
C LEU A 123 -22.64 9.28 -7.78
N GLY A 124 -22.57 9.15 -9.11
CA GLY A 124 -22.40 10.27 -10.02
C GLY A 124 -21.00 10.89 -9.98
N PHE A 125 -19.98 10.18 -9.58
CA PHE A 125 -18.61 10.68 -9.54
C PHE A 125 -18.10 11.11 -10.92
N ALA A 126 -17.33 12.20 -10.94
CA ALA A 126 -16.76 12.83 -12.14
C ALA A 126 -15.50 12.12 -12.63
N TRP A 127 -15.57 10.81 -12.80
CA TRP A 127 -14.44 10.04 -13.30
C TRP A 127 -14.41 9.97 -14.81
N ASP A 128 -13.19 9.96 -15.33
CA ASP A 128 -12.92 9.64 -16.73
C ASP A 128 -12.98 8.12 -16.93
N TRP A 129 -14.17 7.63 -17.26
CA TRP A 129 -14.40 6.20 -17.50
C TRP A 129 -13.68 5.64 -18.71
N SER A 130 -13.24 6.50 -19.63
CA SER A 130 -12.44 6.09 -20.81
C SER A 130 -11.03 5.64 -20.39
N ARG A 131 -10.56 6.12 -19.22
CA ARG A 131 -9.25 5.81 -18.64
C ARG A 131 -9.35 4.81 -17.47
N ARG A 132 -10.43 4.05 -17.44
CA ARG A 132 -10.61 2.96 -16.49
C ARG A 132 -9.51 1.92 -16.64
N LEU A 133 -8.95 1.44 -15.53
CA LEU A 133 -7.89 0.43 -15.53
C LEU A 133 -8.06 -0.63 -14.44
N HIS A 134 -7.45 -1.79 -14.65
CA HIS A 134 -7.34 -2.85 -13.65
C HIS A 134 -5.87 -3.26 -13.54
N THR A 135 -5.33 -3.29 -12.32
CA THR A 135 -3.89 -3.56 -12.13
C THR A 135 -3.49 -4.98 -12.53
N SER A 136 -4.45 -5.91 -12.61
CA SER A 136 -4.25 -7.28 -13.09
C SER A 136 -4.31 -7.47 -14.60
N ASP A 137 -4.65 -6.43 -15.36
CA ASP A 137 -4.66 -6.52 -16.82
C ASP A 137 -3.23 -6.51 -17.38
N PRO A 138 -2.92 -7.35 -18.39
CA PRO A 138 -1.60 -7.36 -19.04
C PRO A 138 -1.16 -5.99 -19.56
N ALA A 139 -2.11 -5.20 -20.07
CA ALA A 139 -1.85 -3.85 -20.54
C ALA A 139 -1.36 -2.91 -19.41
N TYR A 140 -1.72 -3.17 -18.16
CA TYR A 140 -1.27 -2.43 -17.01
C TYR A 140 -0.01 -3.02 -16.38
N TYR A 141 0.02 -4.29 -15.99
CA TYR A 141 1.14 -4.85 -15.22
C TYR A 141 2.44 -4.97 -16.03
N ARG A 142 2.40 -4.89 -17.36
CA ARG A 142 3.62 -4.77 -18.18
C ARG A 142 4.48 -3.56 -17.77
N TRP A 143 3.84 -2.49 -17.27
CA TRP A 143 4.55 -1.30 -16.79
C TRP A 143 5.22 -1.53 -15.44
N THR A 144 4.58 -2.30 -14.56
CA THR A 144 5.19 -2.77 -13.31
C THR A 144 6.42 -3.64 -13.60
N GLN A 145 6.31 -4.56 -14.58
CA GLN A 145 7.42 -5.38 -15.03
C GLN A 145 8.55 -4.55 -15.64
N TRP A 146 8.19 -3.56 -16.46
CA TRP A 146 9.16 -2.63 -17.05
C TRP A 146 9.90 -1.85 -15.95
N LEU A 147 9.19 -1.30 -14.98
CA LEU A 147 9.79 -0.57 -13.86
C LEU A 147 10.73 -1.47 -13.06
N PHE A 148 10.32 -2.70 -12.75
CA PHE A 148 11.18 -3.68 -12.09
C PHE A 148 12.49 -3.89 -12.87
N LEU A 149 12.42 -4.04 -14.18
CA LEU A 149 13.61 -4.20 -15.02
C LEU A 149 14.51 -2.97 -15.00
N GLN A 150 13.95 -1.74 -14.89
CA GLN A 150 14.78 -0.54 -14.73
C GLN A 150 15.50 -0.55 -13.36
N LEU A 151 14.80 -0.90 -12.28
CA LEU A 151 15.39 -1.03 -10.95
C LEU A 151 16.49 -2.12 -10.92
N TYR A 152 16.26 -3.24 -11.59
CA TYR A 152 17.26 -4.31 -11.71
C TYR A 152 18.50 -3.84 -12.49
N LYS A 153 18.33 -3.18 -13.64
CA LYS A 153 19.44 -2.62 -14.44
C LYS A 153 20.23 -1.55 -13.68
N ALA A 154 19.57 -0.79 -12.82
CA ALA A 154 20.22 0.21 -11.96
C ALA A 154 20.91 -0.41 -10.73
N GLY A 155 20.83 -1.72 -10.52
CA GLY A 155 21.43 -2.41 -9.37
C GLY A 155 20.63 -2.26 -8.06
N TRP A 156 19.41 -1.71 -8.13
CA TRP A 156 18.56 -1.51 -6.95
C TRP A 156 17.66 -2.71 -6.62
N ALA A 157 17.42 -3.60 -7.58
CA ALA A 157 16.77 -4.87 -7.34
C ALA A 157 17.79 -6.00 -7.36
N TYR A 158 17.77 -6.85 -6.33
CA TYR A 158 18.73 -7.96 -6.18
C TYR A 158 18.07 -9.15 -5.50
N ARG A 159 18.70 -10.33 -5.60
CA ARG A 159 18.24 -11.55 -4.93
C ARG A 159 19.17 -11.92 -3.80
N LYS A 160 18.60 -12.35 -2.69
CA LYS A 160 19.35 -12.97 -1.58
C LYS A 160 18.47 -13.95 -0.81
N ASP A 161 19.11 -14.85 -0.09
CA ASP A 161 18.46 -15.70 0.89
C ASP A 161 18.11 -14.86 2.13
N ALA A 162 16.87 -14.95 2.57
CA ALA A 162 16.41 -14.25 3.76
C ALA A 162 15.35 -15.08 4.49
N SER A 163 15.31 -14.91 5.79
CA SER A 163 14.23 -15.41 6.63
C SER A 163 13.01 -14.51 6.44
N VAL A 164 11.91 -15.08 5.95
CA VAL A 164 10.66 -14.38 5.70
C VAL A 164 9.56 -14.90 6.63
N ASN A 165 8.53 -14.09 6.89
CA ASN A 165 7.31 -14.55 7.53
C ASN A 165 6.55 -15.43 6.53
N TRP A 166 6.19 -16.62 6.95
CA TRP A 166 5.48 -17.60 6.13
C TRP A 166 4.15 -17.97 6.76
N CYS A 167 3.06 -17.83 6.03
CA CYS A 167 1.77 -18.37 6.40
C CYS A 167 1.64 -19.80 5.86
N PRO A 168 1.59 -20.84 6.71
CA PRO A 168 1.48 -22.20 6.24
C PRO A 168 0.11 -22.54 5.66
N ASN A 169 -0.95 -21.81 6.07
CA ASN A 169 -2.30 -22.01 5.58
C ASN A 169 -2.51 -21.39 4.18
N ASP A 170 -2.12 -20.12 4.01
CA ASP A 170 -2.24 -19.42 2.73
C ASP A 170 -1.06 -19.70 1.79
N GLN A 171 -0.05 -20.45 2.27
CA GLN A 171 1.17 -20.82 1.54
C GLN A 171 1.87 -19.65 0.86
N THR A 172 1.99 -18.52 1.60
CA THR A 172 2.53 -17.28 1.08
C THR A 172 3.46 -16.59 2.06
N VAL A 173 4.31 -15.70 1.52
CA VAL A 173 5.15 -14.79 2.29
C VAL A 173 4.31 -13.60 2.75
N LEU A 174 4.49 -13.19 4.00
CA LEU A 174 3.82 -12.05 4.61
C LEU A 174 4.81 -10.92 4.89
N ALA A 175 4.38 -9.69 4.63
CA ALA A 175 5.06 -8.50 5.15
C ALA A 175 4.93 -8.42 6.68
N ASN A 176 5.80 -7.63 7.33
CA ASN A 176 5.76 -7.52 8.79
C ASN A 176 4.42 -6.96 9.29
N GLU A 177 3.83 -6.03 8.55
CA GLU A 177 2.55 -5.39 8.84
C GLU A 177 1.36 -6.38 8.79
N GLN A 178 1.54 -7.50 8.08
CA GLN A 178 0.54 -8.55 7.91
C GLN A 178 0.63 -9.65 9.00
N VAL A 179 1.55 -9.48 9.94
CA VAL A 179 1.70 -10.38 11.10
C VAL A 179 1.29 -9.61 12.37
N LYS A 180 0.18 -10.03 12.97
CA LYS A 180 -0.36 -9.46 14.21
C LYS A 180 -0.29 -10.51 15.29
N ASP A 181 0.40 -10.21 16.38
CA ASP A 181 0.57 -11.14 17.53
C ASP A 181 1.06 -12.54 17.11
N GLY A 182 1.97 -12.61 16.12
CA GLY A 182 2.49 -13.86 15.58
C GLY A 182 1.55 -14.60 14.63
N ARG A 183 0.43 -13.99 14.25
CA ARG A 183 -0.60 -14.58 13.39
C ARG A 183 -0.79 -13.85 12.07
N CYS A 184 -1.22 -14.58 11.06
CA CYS A 184 -1.56 -14.06 9.76
C CYS A 184 -2.83 -13.21 9.83
N GLU A 185 -2.77 -11.95 9.36
CA GLU A 185 -3.95 -11.06 9.35
C GLU A 185 -5.10 -11.53 8.44
N TYR A 186 -4.82 -12.43 7.49
CA TYR A 186 -5.82 -12.92 6.54
C TYR A 186 -6.58 -14.16 7.02
N CYS A 187 -5.90 -15.10 7.69
CA CYS A 187 -6.46 -16.39 8.04
C CYS A 187 -6.26 -16.82 9.50
N ASP A 188 -5.63 -15.97 10.31
CA ASP A 188 -5.34 -16.19 11.74
C ASP A 188 -4.45 -17.42 12.04
N ALA A 189 -3.83 -18.02 11.03
CA ALA A 189 -2.86 -19.10 11.25
C ALA A 189 -1.58 -18.58 11.91
N GLU A 190 -0.93 -19.41 12.71
CA GLU A 190 0.38 -19.10 13.29
C GLU A 190 1.43 -18.93 12.19
N VAL A 191 2.15 -17.82 12.22
CA VAL A 191 3.19 -17.48 11.23
C VAL A 191 4.51 -18.11 11.63
N THR A 192 5.17 -18.76 10.67
CA THR A 192 6.48 -19.36 10.86
C THR A 192 7.55 -18.58 10.11
N LYS A 193 8.84 -18.81 10.46
CA LYS A 193 9.97 -18.29 9.69
C LYS A 193 10.40 -19.32 8.67
N LYS A 194 10.65 -18.87 7.43
CA LYS A 194 11.12 -19.74 6.34
C LYS A 194 12.25 -19.04 5.59
N ALA A 195 13.36 -19.74 5.38
CA ALA A 195 14.44 -19.23 4.54
C ALA A 195 14.08 -19.43 3.06
N LEU A 196 14.03 -18.36 2.31
CA LEU A 196 13.72 -18.35 0.88
C LEU A 196 14.62 -17.35 0.15
N THR A 197 14.98 -17.68 -1.09
CA THR A 197 15.61 -16.72 -1.99
C THR A 197 14.55 -15.78 -2.51
N GLN A 198 14.66 -14.50 -2.15
CA GLN A 198 13.69 -13.48 -2.48
C GLN A 198 14.31 -12.30 -3.23
N TRP A 199 13.47 -11.55 -3.95
CA TRP A 199 13.83 -10.27 -4.50
C TRP A 199 13.77 -9.19 -3.41
N PHE A 200 14.78 -8.33 -3.43
CA PHE A 200 14.89 -7.17 -2.55
C PHE A 200 15.09 -5.91 -3.37
N LEU A 201 14.55 -4.80 -2.88
CA LEU A 201 14.86 -3.46 -3.37
C LEU A 201 15.76 -2.76 -2.35
N GLN A 202 16.83 -2.12 -2.82
CA GLN A 202 17.80 -1.44 -1.97
C GLN A 202 17.28 -0.07 -1.51
N ILE A 203 16.14 -0.04 -0.84
CA ILE A 203 15.46 1.19 -0.42
C ILE A 203 16.28 2.02 0.58
N THR A 204 17.12 1.37 1.39
CA THR A 204 17.97 2.04 2.39
C THR A 204 19.06 2.92 1.76
N ALA A 205 19.42 2.71 0.49
CA ALA A 205 20.34 3.58 -0.25
C ALA A 205 19.80 5.02 -0.37
N PHE A 206 18.48 5.21 -0.24
CA PHE A 206 17.84 6.52 -0.35
C PHE A 206 17.54 7.16 1.01
N ALA A 207 17.80 6.48 2.13
CA ALA A 207 17.39 6.94 3.46
C ALA A 207 17.93 8.36 3.80
N GLN A 208 19.20 8.60 3.59
CA GLN A 208 19.79 9.92 3.86
C GLN A 208 19.20 10.99 2.94
N ARG A 209 19.12 10.71 1.64
CA ARG A 209 18.58 11.66 0.66
C ARG A 209 17.12 12.01 0.96
N LEU A 210 16.29 11.03 1.37
CA LEU A 210 14.90 11.27 1.76
C LEU A 210 14.80 12.21 2.98
N LEU A 211 15.74 12.12 3.93
CA LEU A 211 15.78 13.03 5.06
C LEU A 211 16.22 14.45 4.64
N ASP A 212 17.25 14.55 3.81
CA ASP A 212 17.80 15.85 3.37
C ASP A 212 16.78 16.60 2.49
N ASP A 213 16.11 15.89 1.56
CA ASP A 213 15.14 16.47 0.65
C ASP A 213 13.79 16.79 1.33
N MET A 214 13.58 16.37 2.58
CA MET A 214 12.30 16.59 3.29
C MET A 214 11.96 18.07 3.47
N SER A 215 12.98 18.94 3.54
CA SER A 215 12.80 20.38 3.60
C SER A 215 12.04 20.95 2.39
N GLN A 216 12.11 20.30 1.24
CA GLN A 216 11.39 20.70 0.01
C GLN A 216 9.88 20.44 0.13
N LEU A 217 9.48 19.54 1.01
CA LEU A 217 8.08 19.18 1.22
C LEU A 217 7.40 20.04 2.30
N GLU A 218 8.17 20.68 3.19
CA GLU A 218 7.65 21.47 4.32
C GLU A 218 6.61 22.52 3.94
N PRO A 219 6.70 23.22 2.79
CA PRO A 219 5.70 24.22 2.41
C PRO A 219 4.34 23.65 2.01
N THR A 220 4.28 22.36 1.63
CA THR A 220 3.10 21.76 0.98
C THR A 220 2.55 20.53 1.69
N TRP A 221 3.35 19.90 2.52
CA TRP A 221 2.96 18.67 3.22
C TRP A 221 2.60 18.93 4.69
N PRO A 222 1.60 18.20 5.25
CA PRO A 222 1.27 18.32 6.67
C PRO A 222 2.47 17.96 7.56
N ALA A 223 2.76 18.79 8.56
CA ALA A 223 3.89 18.59 9.48
C ALA A 223 3.86 17.21 10.18
N ARG A 224 2.66 16.70 10.49
CA ARG A 224 2.49 15.35 11.06
C ARG A 224 3.06 14.27 10.15
N VAL A 225 2.83 14.37 8.84
CA VAL A 225 3.32 13.37 7.87
C VAL A 225 4.84 13.41 7.81
N LEU A 226 5.44 14.60 7.77
CA LEU A 226 6.90 14.77 7.76
C LEU A 226 7.53 14.17 9.03
N THR A 227 6.92 14.40 10.19
CA THR A 227 7.39 13.80 11.45
C THR A 227 7.34 12.28 11.41
N LEU A 228 6.24 11.69 10.89
CA LEU A 228 6.12 10.25 10.74
C LEU A 228 7.19 9.68 9.80
N GLN A 229 7.49 10.37 8.70
CA GLN A 229 8.53 9.98 7.75
C GLN A 229 9.92 10.00 8.39
N ARG A 230 10.28 11.07 9.11
CA ARG A 230 11.56 11.16 9.85
C ARG A 230 11.70 10.02 10.85
N ASN A 231 10.67 9.77 11.64
CA ASN A 231 10.69 8.72 12.66
C ASN A 231 10.77 7.32 12.04
N TRP A 232 10.15 7.10 10.88
CA TRP A 232 10.21 5.84 10.15
C TRP A 232 11.63 5.55 9.64
N ILE A 233 12.29 6.54 9.05
CA ILE A 233 13.68 6.40 8.59
C ILE A 233 14.60 6.20 9.78
N GLY A 234 14.37 6.90 10.90
CA GLY A 234 14.99 6.64 12.19
C GLY A 234 16.51 6.74 12.16
N ARG A 235 17.08 7.78 11.50
CA ARG A 235 18.53 7.97 11.52
C ARG A 235 19.03 8.05 12.95
N SER A 236 20.04 7.23 13.27
CA SER A 236 20.73 7.22 14.54
C SER A 236 22.23 7.35 14.32
N GLU A 237 22.92 7.99 15.28
CA GLU A 237 24.38 8.09 15.31
C GLU A 237 24.89 7.38 16.55
N GLY A 238 26.00 6.67 16.42
CA GLY A 238 26.58 5.89 17.50
C GLY A 238 27.99 5.46 17.20
N ALA A 239 28.50 4.55 17.99
CA ALA A 239 29.84 3.99 17.85
C ALA A 239 29.81 2.48 17.75
N GLU A 240 30.77 1.92 17.04
CA GLU A 240 31.08 0.49 17.10
C GLU A 240 32.06 0.25 18.26
N ALA A 241 31.72 -0.76 19.07
CA ALA A 241 32.59 -1.21 20.16
C ALA A 241 32.91 -2.70 19.96
N THR A 242 34.18 -3.04 20.13
CA THR A 242 34.67 -4.43 20.02
C THR A 242 34.82 -5.01 21.42
N PHE A 243 34.17 -6.17 21.61
CA PHE A 243 34.31 -6.98 22.83
C PHE A 243 35.07 -8.26 22.50
N ARG A 244 35.97 -8.64 23.38
CA ARG A 244 36.68 -9.91 23.31
C ARG A 244 35.91 -10.98 24.06
N ILE A 245 35.60 -12.10 23.41
CA ILE A 245 35.12 -13.32 24.06
C ILE A 245 36.35 -14.17 24.37
N GLU A 246 36.74 -14.21 25.63
CA GLU A 246 38.03 -14.81 26.04
C GLU A 246 38.04 -16.33 25.79
N GLU A 247 36.94 -17.04 26.10
CA GLU A 247 36.81 -18.48 25.95
C GLU A 247 36.85 -18.94 24.49
N ALA A 248 36.35 -18.12 23.58
CA ALA A 248 36.36 -18.38 22.14
C ALA A 248 37.61 -17.84 21.43
N ALA A 249 38.36 -16.97 22.10
CA ALA A 249 39.43 -16.18 21.49
C ALA A 249 39.00 -15.37 20.24
N GLU A 250 37.72 -14.95 20.22
CA GLU A 250 37.08 -14.24 19.12
C GLU A 250 36.63 -12.84 19.54
N ASP A 251 36.55 -11.94 18.56
CA ASP A 251 36.04 -10.58 18.75
C ASP A 251 34.61 -10.49 18.24
N VAL A 252 33.76 -9.76 18.96
CA VAL A 252 32.41 -9.39 18.54
C VAL A 252 32.28 -7.89 18.49
N VAL A 253 31.83 -7.36 17.38
CA VAL A 253 31.59 -5.91 17.19
C VAL A 253 30.12 -5.62 17.38
N VAL A 254 29.81 -4.65 18.22
CA VAL A 254 28.46 -4.17 18.47
C VAL A 254 28.34 -2.68 18.18
N TYR A 255 27.19 -2.29 17.67
CA TYR A 255 26.85 -0.87 17.52
C TYR A 255 26.02 -0.39 18.71
N THR A 256 26.34 0.78 19.24
CA THR A 256 25.57 1.41 20.31
C THR A 256 25.40 2.92 20.06
N THR A 257 24.20 3.43 20.34
CA THR A 257 23.94 4.89 20.36
C THR A 257 24.33 5.53 21.69
N ARG A 258 24.72 4.72 22.69
CA ARG A 258 25.09 5.17 24.03
C ARG A 258 26.45 4.58 24.46
N PRO A 259 27.53 4.95 23.78
CA PRO A 259 28.89 4.48 24.16
C PRO A 259 29.28 4.90 25.57
N ASP A 260 28.71 5.97 26.09
CA ASP A 260 28.92 6.49 27.44
C ASP A 260 28.44 5.50 28.53
N THR A 261 27.53 4.59 28.22
CA THR A 261 26.99 3.60 29.17
C THR A 261 27.76 2.28 29.20
N LEU A 262 28.71 2.06 28.30
CA LEU A 262 29.45 0.79 28.20
C LEU A 262 30.23 0.46 29.48
N PHE A 263 30.71 1.45 30.21
CA PHE A 263 31.41 1.27 31.49
C PHE A 263 30.56 0.67 32.60
N GLY A 264 29.23 0.70 32.45
CA GLY A 264 28.28 0.07 33.35
C GLY A 264 27.74 -1.29 32.90
N ALA A 265 28.23 -1.80 31.76
CA ALA A 265 27.79 -3.09 31.24
C ALA A 265 28.26 -4.24 32.12
N THR A 266 27.33 -5.08 32.56
CA THR A 266 27.60 -6.23 33.44
C THR A 266 27.30 -7.57 32.77
N PHE A 267 26.65 -7.55 31.62
CA PHE A 267 26.40 -8.74 30.79
C PHE A 267 26.31 -8.35 29.30
N PHE A 268 26.47 -9.33 28.45
CA PHE A 268 26.39 -9.22 27.02
C PHE A 268 25.42 -10.27 26.46
N VAL A 269 24.42 -9.84 25.70
CA VAL A 269 23.39 -10.74 25.13
C VAL A 269 23.55 -10.79 23.62
N VAL A 270 23.56 -11.99 23.09
CA VAL A 270 23.64 -12.25 21.66
C VAL A 270 22.33 -12.88 21.19
N ALA A 271 21.81 -12.45 20.05
CA ALA A 271 20.63 -13.03 19.45
C ALA A 271 20.86 -14.52 19.10
N PRO A 272 19.87 -15.40 19.32
CA PRO A 272 20.01 -16.84 18.99
C PRO A 272 20.36 -17.08 17.51
N GLU A 273 19.95 -16.18 16.63
CA GLU A 273 20.18 -16.23 15.18
C GLU A 273 21.61 -15.79 14.78
N HIS A 274 22.41 -15.29 15.72
CA HIS A 274 23.79 -14.92 15.43
C HIS A 274 24.60 -16.14 15.00
N PRO A 275 25.37 -16.09 13.89
CA PRO A 275 26.05 -17.25 13.33
C PRO A 275 26.95 -18.02 14.31
N ARG A 276 27.42 -17.34 15.36
CA ARG A 276 28.30 -17.91 16.40
C ARG A 276 27.62 -18.23 17.70
N ALA A 277 26.33 -17.85 17.89
CA ALA A 277 25.63 -17.99 19.16
C ALA A 277 25.68 -19.41 19.71
N ARG A 278 25.43 -20.40 18.87
CA ARG A 278 25.43 -21.82 19.25
C ARG A 278 26.82 -22.31 19.69
N ALA A 279 27.87 -21.93 18.94
CA ALA A 279 29.23 -22.32 19.26
C ALA A 279 29.70 -21.67 20.58
N TRP A 280 29.31 -20.43 20.86
CA TRP A 280 29.63 -19.76 22.12
C TRP A 280 28.84 -20.33 23.29
N ALA A 281 27.56 -20.73 23.11
CA ALA A 281 26.78 -21.39 24.13
C ALA A 281 27.40 -22.73 24.53
N GLU A 282 27.84 -23.54 23.56
CA GLU A 282 28.53 -24.84 23.82
C GLU A 282 29.82 -24.62 24.63
N LEU A 283 30.61 -23.56 24.35
CA LEU A 283 31.82 -23.25 25.11
C LEU A 283 31.49 -22.81 26.56
N GLY A 284 30.37 -22.10 26.76
CA GLY A 284 29.87 -21.68 28.07
C GLY A 284 29.16 -22.78 28.87
N GLY A 285 29.00 -23.98 28.30
CA GLY A 285 28.33 -25.10 28.97
C GLY A 285 26.80 -24.97 29.07
N VAL A 286 26.18 -24.23 28.14
CA VAL A 286 24.73 -23.97 28.05
C VAL A 286 24.12 -24.67 26.86
#